data_097ae78e196c3ae09d3a9f891835c6fd
#
_entry.id   097ae78e196c3ae09d3a9f891835c6fd
#
_cell.length_a   1.000
_cell.length_b   1.000
_cell.length_c   1.000
_cell.angle_alpha   90.00
_cell.angle_beta   90.00
_cell.angle_gamma   90.00
#
_symmetry.space_group_name_H-M   'P 1'
#
loop_
_entity.id
_entity.type
_entity.pdbx_description
1 polymer ?
#
loop_
_entity_poly.entity_id
_entity_poly.type
_entity_poly.pdbx_seq_one_letter_code
_entity_poly.pdbx_strand_id
1 'polypeptide(L)'
;MDTVLAELVERGHGLVTRSVAEQVVPEWILQRACTNGDLVRVLPEVFAAARLLDEQCKRTASPPLSRLDPALGRRAVAAWLRGRGALSHLTALDVWGLRRQLPGDLLHVSTPVAGGLRNWPGVRVHRRRHLTLAPPSVLTRQGLPVTTIERALVDSWPMLPPSEQRTPMIRAVNNRLTTPGRLQGTLDHTRRLAGRVALRTLLNRLADGCRSPLEIWGHERVFTGPGMPAFQRQVQIRLGRRNVYLDLYAEPERVNIELDGASTHGDPRQREIDLRRDAHLAALGILVVRFAHRRLVREPEAVRRETLAILASRRPP
;
A
#
# COMPACT_ATOMS: atom_id res chain seq x y z
N MET A 1 13.26 16.26 35.11
CA MET A 1 13.90 14.98 34.69
C MET A 1 15.42 15.06 34.98
N ASP A 2 16.04 13.97 35.40
CA ASP A 2 17.51 13.86 35.59
C ASP A 2 18.24 14.13 34.27
N THR A 3 19.44 14.77 34.34
CA THR A 3 20.17 15.23 33.15
C THR A 3 20.63 14.07 32.27
N VAL A 4 21.12 12.97 32.88
CA VAL A 4 21.61 11.79 32.13
C VAL A 4 20.42 11.09 31.44
N LEU A 5 19.30 10.94 32.15
CA LEU A 5 18.10 10.38 31.59
C LEU A 5 17.51 11.26 30.46
N ALA A 6 17.57 12.59 30.63
CA ALA A 6 17.13 13.54 29.61
C ALA A 6 17.94 13.38 28.31
N GLU A 7 19.25 13.32 28.41
CA GLU A 7 20.15 13.12 27.26
C GLU A 7 19.89 11.78 26.58
N LEU A 8 19.64 10.72 27.34
CA LEU A 8 19.30 9.40 26.81
C LEU A 8 17.98 9.43 26.02
N VAL A 9 16.96 10.12 26.55
CA VAL A 9 15.66 10.30 25.89
C VAL A 9 15.83 11.10 24.60
N GLU A 10 16.63 12.18 24.59
CA GLU A 10 16.89 12.96 23.37
C GLU A 10 17.62 12.12 22.31
N ARG A 11 18.65 11.37 22.67
CA ARG A 11 19.33 10.41 21.75
C ARG A 11 18.37 9.37 21.18
N GLY A 12 17.38 8.93 21.97
CA GLY A 12 16.30 8.04 21.57
C GLY A 12 15.19 8.72 20.76
N HIS A 13 15.36 10.01 20.40
CA HIS A 13 14.31 10.83 19.77
C HIS A 13 13.02 10.88 20.59
N GLY A 14 13.14 11.03 21.88
CA GLY A 14 12.02 11.11 22.80
C GLY A 14 11.50 9.76 23.31
N LEU A 15 12.16 8.66 22.97
CA LEU A 15 11.84 7.31 23.47
C LEU A 15 12.99 6.75 24.30
N VAL A 16 12.66 6.00 25.33
CA VAL A 16 13.64 5.24 26.11
C VAL A 16 13.03 3.88 26.52
N THR A 17 13.83 2.83 26.50
CA THR A 17 13.44 1.54 27.08
C THR A 17 13.98 1.41 28.49
N ARG A 18 13.28 0.67 29.36
CA ARG A 18 13.75 0.39 30.71
C ARG A 18 15.19 -0.17 30.69
N SER A 19 15.44 -1.17 29.85
CA SER A 19 16.74 -1.83 29.79
C SER A 19 17.90 -0.91 29.38
N VAL A 20 17.63 0.13 28.58
CA VAL A 20 18.64 1.12 28.21
C VAL A 20 18.80 2.16 29.32
N ALA A 21 17.72 2.59 29.96
CA ALA A 21 17.77 3.52 31.09
C ALA A 21 18.55 2.94 32.27
N GLU A 22 18.30 1.70 32.66
CA GLU A 22 18.93 1.01 33.78
C GLU A 22 20.43 0.74 33.61
N GLN A 23 20.96 0.88 32.38
CA GLN A 23 22.41 0.80 32.14
C GLN A 23 23.16 2.06 32.61
N VAL A 24 22.46 3.20 32.75
CA VAL A 24 23.10 4.49 33.01
C VAL A 24 22.51 5.23 34.20
N VAL A 25 21.27 4.92 34.61
CA VAL A 25 20.63 5.51 35.80
C VAL A 25 19.97 4.44 36.66
N PRO A 26 19.93 4.62 37.97
CA PRO A 26 19.16 3.74 38.85
C PRO A 26 17.67 3.75 38.53
N GLU A 27 16.97 2.62 38.78
CA GLU A 27 15.55 2.46 38.46
C GLU A 27 14.64 3.55 39.04
N TRP A 28 14.95 4.01 40.27
CA TRP A 28 14.15 5.05 40.92
C TRP A 28 14.14 6.39 40.17
N ILE A 29 15.19 6.70 39.39
CA ILE A 29 15.22 7.91 38.55
C ILE A 29 14.18 7.80 37.43
N LEU A 30 14.10 6.64 36.76
CA LEU A 30 13.08 6.38 35.74
C LEU A 30 11.66 6.44 36.34
N GLN A 31 11.46 5.83 37.52
CA GLN A 31 10.18 5.86 38.22
C GLN A 31 9.78 7.29 38.60
N ARG A 32 10.73 8.08 39.13
CA ARG A 32 10.51 9.50 39.47
C ARG A 32 10.12 10.33 38.24
N ALA A 33 10.78 10.13 37.11
CA ALA A 33 10.43 10.81 35.86
C ALA A 33 9.00 10.49 35.39
N CYS A 34 8.56 9.23 35.59
CA CYS A 34 7.17 8.85 35.31
C CYS A 34 6.18 9.50 36.31
N THR A 35 6.50 9.51 37.61
CA THR A 35 5.66 10.11 38.67
C THR A 35 5.52 11.62 38.46
N ASN A 36 6.60 12.30 38.10
CA ASN A 36 6.59 13.73 37.80
C ASN A 36 5.90 14.09 36.49
N GLY A 37 5.52 13.08 35.67
CA GLY A 37 4.91 13.32 34.37
C GLY A 37 5.88 13.74 33.26
N ASP A 38 7.20 13.63 33.46
CA ASP A 38 8.21 13.90 32.43
C ASP A 38 8.18 12.81 31.35
N LEU A 39 7.98 11.54 31.77
CA LEU A 39 7.87 10.37 30.92
C LEU A 39 6.53 9.67 31.07
N VAL A 40 6.01 9.12 29.99
CA VAL A 40 4.78 8.31 29.97
C VAL A 40 5.09 6.93 29.44
N ARG A 41 4.66 5.90 30.15
CA ARG A 41 4.76 4.52 29.68
C ARG A 41 3.79 4.29 28.54
N VAL A 42 4.29 4.06 27.33
CA VAL A 42 3.49 3.85 26.12
C VAL A 42 3.31 2.37 25.78
N LEU A 43 4.30 1.54 26.15
CA LEU A 43 4.29 0.07 25.99
C LEU A 43 5.00 -0.56 27.20
N PRO A 44 4.85 -1.87 27.44
CA PRO A 44 5.70 -2.54 28.41
C PRO A 44 7.17 -2.23 28.13
N GLU A 45 7.88 -1.76 29.18
CA GLU A 45 9.31 -1.43 29.10
C GLU A 45 9.71 -0.30 28.13
N VAL A 46 8.73 0.45 27.54
CA VAL A 46 9.00 1.58 26.66
C VAL A 46 8.29 2.84 27.14
N PHE A 47 9.05 3.91 27.26
CA PHE A 47 8.59 5.21 27.74
C PHE A 47 8.83 6.27 26.67
N ALA A 48 7.94 7.24 26.59
CA ALA A 48 8.06 8.42 25.72
C ALA A 48 8.06 9.70 26.55
N ALA A 49 8.77 10.72 26.09
CA ALA A 49 8.70 12.05 26.69
C ALA A 49 7.26 12.57 26.59
N ALA A 50 6.71 13.03 27.70
CA ALA A 50 5.31 13.45 27.81
C ALA A 50 4.93 14.55 26.81
N ARG A 51 5.88 15.47 26.46
CA ARG A 51 5.73 16.53 25.48
C ARG A 51 5.43 16.05 24.05
N LEU A 52 5.67 14.77 23.75
CA LEU A 52 5.45 14.17 22.44
C LEU A 52 4.06 13.51 22.30
N LEU A 53 3.29 13.48 23.37
CA LEU A 53 1.94 12.94 23.37
C LEU A 53 0.93 14.06 23.08
N ASP A 54 0.08 13.85 22.06
CA ASP A 54 -0.98 14.80 21.73
C ASP A 54 -1.94 14.97 22.92
N GLU A 55 -2.05 16.23 23.42
CA GLU A 55 -2.91 16.57 24.55
C GLU A 55 -4.40 16.57 24.19
N GLN A 56 -4.75 16.84 22.92
CA GLN A 56 -6.14 16.81 22.48
C GLN A 56 -6.72 15.39 22.59
N CYS A 57 -5.90 14.40 22.37
CA CYS A 57 -6.29 12.98 22.57
C CYS A 57 -6.41 12.56 24.05
N LYS A 58 -5.99 13.37 25.02
CA LYS A 58 -6.26 13.09 26.45
C LYS A 58 -7.75 13.06 26.76
N ARG A 59 -8.55 13.87 26.08
CA ARG A 59 -10.00 13.98 26.30
C ARG A 59 -10.79 12.75 25.83
N THR A 60 -10.20 11.88 24.99
CA THR A 60 -10.87 10.71 24.40
C THR A 60 -10.52 9.38 25.06
N ALA A 61 -9.86 9.36 26.22
CA ALA A 61 -9.38 8.16 26.92
C ALA A 61 -8.53 7.22 26.04
N SER A 62 -7.89 7.77 25.01
CA SER A 62 -7.05 7.01 24.08
C SER A 62 -5.78 6.48 24.75
N PRO A 63 -5.34 5.26 24.41
CA PRO A 63 -4.09 4.71 24.94
C PRO A 63 -2.90 5.64 24.69
N PRO A 64 -1.92 5.74 25.61
CA PRO A 64 -0.77 6.62 25.44
C PRO A 64 -0.02 6.42 24.12
N LEU A 65 0.12 5.18 23.66
CA LEU A 65 0.74 4.85 22.38
C LEU A 65 0.03 5.51 21.18
N SER A 66 -1.30 5.53 21.20
CA SER A 66 -2.12 6.10 20.11
C SER A 66 -2.10 7.63 20.08
N ARG A 67 -1.50 8.27 21.08
CA ARG A 67 -1.32 9.71 21.20
C ARG A 67 0.03 10.18 20.65
N LEU A 68 0.91 9.25 20.28
CA LEU A 68 2.16 9.56 19.62
C LEU A 68 1.92 9.81 18.12
N ASP A 69 2.79 10.63 17.52
CA ASP A 69 2.90 10.66 16.06
C ASP A 69 3.07 9.24 15.50
N PRO A 70 2.43 8.89 14.37
CA PRO A 70 2.50 7.55 13.82
C PRO A 70 3.92 7.02 13.58
N ALA A 71 4.88 7.86 13.18
CA ALA A 71 6.26 7.43 12.99
C ALA A 71 6.93 7.09 14.32
N LEU A 72 6.69 7.91 15.35
CA LEU A 72 7.20 7.65 16.70
C LEU A 72 6.54 6.42 17.32
N GLY A 73 5.24 6.24 17.12
CA GLY A 73 4.51 5.04 17.54
C GLY A 73 5.10 3.75 16.95
N ARG A 74 5.45 3.73 15.66
CA ARG A 74 6.14 2.59 15.02
C ARG A 74 7.51 2.33 15.63
N ARG A 75 8.27 3.38 15.94
CA ARG A 75 9.58 3.23 16.61
C ARG A 75 9.43 2.69 18.04
N ALA A 76 8.43 3.17 18.80
CA ALA A 76 8.13 2.66 20.12
C ALA A 76 7.77 1.15 20.08
N VAL A 77 6.95 0.74 19.10
CA VAL A 77 6.62 -0.67 18.89
C VAL A 77 7.85 -1.47 18.48
N ALA A 78 8.70 -0.99 17.60
CA ALA A 78 9.95 -1.67 17.22
C ALA A 78 10.88 -1.89 18.43
N ALA A 79 11.01 -0.89 19.29
CA ALA A 79 11.77 -0.99 20.54
C ALA A 79 11.16 -2.04 21.49
N TRP A 80 9.83 -2.08 21.60
CA TRP A 80 9.13 -3.09 22.41
C TRP A 80 9.27 -4.51 21.88
N LEU A 81 9.32 -4.66 20.55
CA LEU A 81 9.47 -5.99 19.93
C LEU A 81 10.78 -6.68 20.32
N ARG A 82 11.86 -5.96 20.54
CA ARG A 82 13.17 -6.52 20.95
C ARG A 82 13.59 -7.74 20.10
N GLY A 83 13.42 -7.65 18.80
CA GLY A 83 13.70 -8.75 17.86
C GLY A 83 12.73 -9.94 17.90
N ARG A 84 11.62 -9.88 18.66
CA ARG A 84 10.63 -10.97 18.79
C ARG A 84 9.49 -10.89 17.77
N GLY A 85 9.51 -9.91 16.87
CA GLY A 85 8.45 -9.69 15.88
C GLY A 85 8.83 -8.61 14.89
N ALA A 86 7.91 -8.32 13.97
CA ALA A 86 8.04 -7.31 12.95
C ALA A 86 6.73 -6.56 12.73
N LEU A 87 6.81 -5.31 12.29
CA LEU A 87 5.65 -4.54 11.81
C LEU A 87 5.01 -5.30 10.64
N SER A 88 3.69 -5.36 10.62
CA SER A 88 2.95 -6.18 9.65
C SER A 88 1.60 -5.55 9.27
N HIS A 89 0.87 -6.19 8.35
CA HIS A 89 -0.48 -5.77 7.95
C HIS A 89 -0.51 -4.26 7.59
N LEU A 90 -1.52 -3.53 8.08
CA LEU A 90 -1.73 -2.11 7.76
C LEU A 90 -0.54 -1.23 8.17
N THR A 91 0.12 -1.54 9.29
CA THR A 91 1.31 -0.80 9.73
C THR A 91 2.49 -1.01 8.79
N ALA A 92 2.66 -2.22 8.27
CA ALA A 92 3.68 -2.47 7.26
C ALA A 92 3.37 -1.75 5.94
N LEU A 93 2.09 -1.64 5.55
CA LEU A 93 1.71 -0.88 4.34
C LEU A 93 2.13 0.59 4.43
N ASP A 94 2.07 1.19 5.61
CA ASP A 94 2.55 2.56 5.81
C ASP A 94 4.08 2.65 5.67
N VAL A 95 4.83 1.73 6.27
CA VAL A 95 6.29 1.65 6.12
C VAL A 95 6.71 1.43 4.66
N TRP A 96 5.90 0.70 3.88
CA TRP A 96 6.09 0.50 2.44
C TRP A 96 5.62 1.71 1.59
N GLY A 97 4.97 2.73 2.19
CA GLY A 97 4.46 3.91 1.49
C GLY A 97 3.19 3.66 0.67
N LEU A 98 2.48 2.58 0.97
CA LEU A 98 1.28 2.17 0.22
C LEU A 98 -0.03 2.65 0.86
N ARG A 99 -0.04 2.86 2.17
CA ARG A 99 -1.16 3.41 2.93
C ARG A 99 -0.62 4.32 4.02
N ARG A 100 -1.21 5.48 4.22
CA ARG A 100 -0.86 6.37 5.34
C ARG A 100 -1.52 5.88 6.62
N GLN A 101 -0.75 5.68 7.67
CA GLN A 101 -1.26 5.45 9.02
C GLN A 101 -1.76 6.77 9.60
N LEU A 102 -2.96 6.77 10.17
CA LEU A 102 -3.56 7.92 10.84
C LEU A 102 -3.31 7.85 12.34
N PRO A 103 -3.32 9.00 13.06
CA PRO A 103 -3.33 9.01 14.51
C PRO A 103 -4.50 8.17 15.05
N GLY A 104 -4.22 7.35 16.07
CA GLY A 104 -5.24 6.45 16.64
C GLY A 104 -5.41 5.10 15.93
N ASP A 105 -4.86 4.91 14.73
CA ASP A 105 -4.85 3.60 14.07
C ASP A 105 -4.11 2.57 14.93
N LEU A 106 -4.65 1.34 14.98
CA LEU A 106 -3.95 0.21 15.62
C LEU A 106 -2.65 -0.09 14.90
N LEU A 107 -1.58 -0.30 15.69
CA LEU A 107 -0.31 -0.80 15.19
C LEU A 107 -0.34 -2.33 15.13
N HIS A 108 -0.05 -2.89 13.96
CA HIS A 108 -0.07 -4.32 13.72
C HIS A 108 1.34 -4.89 13.70
N VAL A 109 1.55 -5.94 14.45
CA VAL A 109 2.82 -6.68 14.49
C VAL A 109 2.59 -8.17 14.29
N SER A 110 3.53 -8.84 13.64
CA SER A 110 3.56 -10.30 13.54
C SER A 110 4.71 -10.86 14.36
N THR A 111 4.46 -11.96 15.06
CA THR A 111 5.43 -12.66 15.88
C THR A 111 5.33 -14.18 15.67
N PRO A 112 6.41 -14.95 15.80
CA PRO A 112 6.34 -16.40 15.89
C PRO A 112 5.42 -16.83 17.04
N VAL A 113 4.84 -18.02 16.95
CA VAL A 113 3.95 -18.53 18.01
C VAL A 113 4.64 -18.53 19.38
N ALA A 114 5.94 -18.85 19.42
CA ALA A 114 6.76 -18.86 20.61
C ALA A 114 7.26 -17.46 21.06
N GLY A 115 6.95 -16.38 20.31
CA GLY A 115 7.49 -15.03 20.55
C GLY A 115 7.04 -14.34 21.82
N GLY A 116 6.08 -14.90 22.55
CA GLY A 116 5.65 -14.43 23.89
C GLY A 116 4.94 -13.07 23.91
N LEU A 117 4.72 -12.42 22.77
CA LEU A 117 4.06 -11.13 22.69
C LEU A 117 2.53 -11.27 22.83
N ARG A 118 1.91 -10.31 23.52
CA ARG A 118 0.45 -10.22 23.69
C ARG A 118 -0.05 -8.88 23.17
N ASN A 119 -1.35 -8.80 22.85
CA ASN A 119 -1.99 -7.53 22.51
C ASN A 119 -1.76 -6.51 23.63
N TRP A 120 -1.63 -5.27 23.22
CA TRP A 120 -1.52 -4.13 24.12
C TRP A 120 -2.44 -3.01 23.61
N PRO A 121 -2.96 -2.11 24.46
CA PRO A 121 -3.72 -0.97 24.00
C PRO A 121 -2.97 -0.20 22.88
N GLY A 122 -3.59 -0.09 21.71
CA GLY A 122 -2.98 0.47 20.51
C GLY A 122 -2.16 -0.52 19.67
N VAL A 123 -1.92 -1.77 20.10
CA VAL A 123 -1.18 -2.78 19.34
C VAL A 123 -1.96 -4.08 19.19
N ARG A 124 -2.06 -4.56 17.96
CA ARG A 124 -2.58 -5.89 17.62
C ARG A 124 -1.44 -6.83 17.25
N VAL A 125 -1.32 -7.93 18.00
CA VAL A 125 -0.30 -8.97 17.77
C VAL A 125 -0.90 -10.13 16.97
N HIS A 126 -0.28 -10.44 15.85
CA HIS A 126 -0.63 -11.58 15.00
C HIS A 126 0.41 -12.69 15.16
N ARG A 127 -0.01 -13.83 15.69
CA ARG A 127 0.87 -15.00 15.85
C ARG A 127 0.90 -15.81 14.57
N ARG A 128 2.10 -16.14 14.12
CA ARG A 128 2.30 -16.88 12.88
C ARG A 128 3.17 -18.11 13.10
N ARG A 129 2.67 -19.24 12.63
CA ARG A 129 3.51 -20.42 12.45
C ARG A 129 4.52 -20.14 11.35
N HIS A 130 5.74 -20.62 11.52
CA HIS A 130 6.81 -20.52 10.50
C HIS A 130 7.23 -19.08 10.12
N LEU A 131 6.99 -18.08 10.99
CA LEU A 131 7.56 -16.75 10.80
C LEU A 131 9.03 -16.77 11.24
N THR A 132 9.93 -16.58 10.27
CA THR A 132 11.35 -16.33 10.55
C THR A 132 11.57 -14.82 10.67
N LEU A 133 12.22 -14.38 11.75
CA LEU A 133 12.47 -12.95 12.03
C LEU A 133 13.77 -12.47 11.35
N ALA A 134 14.06 -12.99 10.17
CA ALA A 134 15.20 -12.66 9.33
C ALA A 134 14.79 -12.66 7.86
N PRO A 135 15.60 -12.12 6.95
CA PRO A 135 15.38 -12.27 5.52
C PRO A 135 15.24 -13.75 5.12
N PRO A 136 14.37 -14.07 4.15
CA PRO A 136 13.56 -13.13 3.36
C PRO A 136 12.22 -12.73 4.01
N SER A 137 11.80 -13.29 5.15
CA SER A 137 10.46 -13.10 5.74
C SER A 137 10.28 -11.74 6.41
N VAL A 138 11.32 -11.22 7.04
CA VAL A 138 11.37 -9.92 7.72
C VAL A 138 12.57 -9.15 7.19
N LEU A 139 12.32 -7.91 6.82
CA LEU A 139 13.32 -6.99 6.27
C LEU A 139 13.46 -5.78 7.20
N THR A 140 14.57 -5.08 7.11
CA THR A 140 14.74 -3.77 7.75
C THR A 140 14.46 -2.68 6.73
N ARG A 141 13.48 -1.81 7.02
CA ARG A 141 13.14 -0.66 6.19
C ARG A 141 12.97 0.57 7.09
N GLN A 142 13.63 1.67 6.74
CA GLN A 142 13.67 2.89 7.58
C GLN A 142 14.10 2.59 9.04
N GLY A 143 15.02 1.63 9.24
CA GLY A 143 15.45 1.19 10.57
C GLY A 143 14.43 0.35 11.34
N LEU A 144 13.30 -0.04 10.74
CA LEU A 144 12.23 -0.80 11.38
C LEU A 144 12.15 -2.23 10.83
N PRO A 145 11.97 -3.25 11.69
CA PRO A 145 11.70 -4.61 11.24
C PRO A 145 10.28 -4.69 10.66
N VAL A 146 10.16 -5.11 9.41
CA VAL A 146 8.90 -5.13 8.67
C VAL A 146 8.75 -6.42 7.86
N THR A 147 7.54 -6.96 7.77
CA THR A 147 7.25 -8.09 6.88
C THR A 147 7.41 -7.68 5.41
N THR A 148 7.65 -8.66 4.54
CA THR A 148 7.71 -8.40 3.09
C THR A 148 6.47 -7.67 2.60
N ILE A 149 6.62 -6.96 1.51
CA ILE A 149 5.53 -6.18 0.92
C ILE A 149 4.36 -7.07 0.49
N GLU A 150 4.67 -8.23 -0.09
CA GLU A 150 3.66 -9.21 -0.50
C GLU A 150 2.87 -9.72 0.69
N ARG A 151 3.58 -10.03 1.78
CA ARG A 151 2.96 -10.50 3.01
C ARG A 151 2.08 -9.41 3.62
N ALA A 152 2.58 -8.17 3.71
CA ALA A 152 1.83 -7.03 4.23
C ALA A 152 0.55 -6.78 3.41
N LEU A 153 0.63 -6.81 2.08
CA LEU A 153 -0.50 -6.61 1.18
C LEU A 153 -1.57 -7.71 1.35
N VAL A 154 -1.16 -8.97 1.28
CA VAL A 154 -2.10 -10.11 1.39
C VAL A 154 -2.78 -10.11 2.76
N ASP A 155 -2.02 -9.89 3.84
CA ASP A 155 -2.58 -9.90 5.20
C ASP A 155 -3.49 -8.70 5.49
N SER A 156 -3.26 -7.56 4.84
CA SER A 156 -4.08 -6.37 5.00
C SER A 156 -5.38 -6.43 4.21
N TRP A 157 -5.47 -7.27 3.19
CA TRP A 157 -6.62 -7.35 2.30
C TRP A 157 -7.98 -7.43 3.03
N PRO A 158 -8.19 -8.36 3.99
CA PRO A 158 -9.47 -8.47 4.69
C PRO A 158 -9.72 -7.35 5.71
N MET A 159 -8.72 -6.53 6.00
CA MET A 159 -8.80 -5.46 7.01
C MET A 159 -9.18 -4.12 6.39
N LEU A 160 -9.00 -3.98 5.08
CA LEU A 160 -9.34 -2.77 4.34
C LEU A 160 -10.82 -2.80 3.92
N PRO A 161 -11.51 -1.66 3.97
CA PRO A 161 -12.84 -1.55 3.39
C PRO A 161 -12.79 -1.88 1.88
N PRO A 162 -13.86 -2.45 1.29
CA PRO A 162 -13.88 -2.86 -0.12
C PRO A 162 -13.45 -1.78 -1.10
N SER A 163 -13.77 -0.52 -0.82
CA SER A 163 -13.39 0.65 -1.62
C SER A 163 -11.88 0.93 -1.62
N GLU A 164 -11.15 0.50 -0.58
CA GLU A 164 -9.73 0.77 -0.41
C GLU A 164 -8.83 -0.44 -0.74
N GLN A 165 -9.39 -1.65 -0.83
CA GLN A 165 -8.62 -2.90 -0.97
C GLN A 165 -7.70 -2.91 -2.21
N ARG A 166 -8.19 -2.37 -3.34
CA ARG A 166 -7.48 -2.45 -4.64
C ARG A 166 -6.29 -1.50 -4.72
N THR A 167 -6.41 -0.32 -4.12
CA THR A 167 -5.43 0.77 -4.27
C THR A 167 -3.99 0.40 -3.85
N PRO A 168 -3.73 -0.18 -2.67
CA PRO A 168 -2.38 -0.58 -2.27
C PRO A 168 -1.76 -1.63 -3.20
N MET A 169 -2.56 -2.59 -3.69
CA MET A 169 -2.12 -3.63 -4.61
C MET A 169 -1.67 -3.04 -5.95
N ILE A 170 -2.53 -2.20 -6.55
CA ILE A 170 -2.26 -1.54 -7.83
C ILE A 170 -1.02 -0.64 -7.71
N ARG A 171 -0.94 0.17 -6.65
CA ARG A 171 0.23 1.04 -6.41
C ARG A 171 1.52 0.25 -6.24
N ALA A 172 1.50 -0.87 -5.52
CA ALA A 172 2.67 -1.71 -5.32
C ALA A 172 3.20 -2.28 -6.64
N VAL A 173 2.31 -2.73 -7.52
CA VAL A 173 2.68 -3.26 -8.85
C VAL A 173 3.16 -2.13 -9.77
N ASN A 174 2.46 -1.01 -9.83
CA ASN A 174 2.82 0.13 -10.68
C ASN A 174 4.15 0.75 -10.29
N ASN A 175 4.42 0.85 -8.98
CA ASN A 175 5.71 1.35 -8.46
C ASN A 175 6.82 0.29 -8.53
N ARG A 176 6.57 -0.87 -9.14
CA ARG A 176 7.54 -1.99 -9.28
C ARG A 176 8.11 -2.47 -7.93
N LEU A 177 7.37 -2.29 -6.86
CA LEU A 177 7.76 -2.78 -5.53
C LEU A 177 7.57 -4.30 -5.41
N THR A 178 6.65 -4.85 -6.20
CA THR A 178 6.37 -6.28 -6.32
C THR A 178 5.77 -6.60 -7.69
N THR A 179 5.50 -7.88 -7.94
CA THR A 179 4.83 -8.35 -9.16
C THR A 179 3.55 -9.12 -8.83
N PRO A 180 2.58 -9.19 -9.76
CA PRO A 180 1.38 -10.01 -9.57
C PRO A 180 1.70 -11.47 -9.24
N GLY A 181 2.72 -12.06 -9.88
CA GLY A 181 3.15 -13.44 -9.63
C GLY A 181 3.66 -13.67 -8.21
N ARG A 182 4.45 -12.72 -7.64
CA ARG A 182 4.92 -12.81 -6.25
C ARG A 182 3.77 -12.69 -5.26
N LEU A 183 2.82 -11.81 -5.52
CA LEU A 183 1.59 -11.68 -4.72
C LEU A 183 0.74 -12.96 -4.79
N GLN A 184 0.60 -13.55 -5.99
CA GLN A 184 -0.10 -14.81 -6.19
C GLN A 184 0.54 -15.93 -5.38
N GLY A 185 1.87 -16.10 -5.47
CA GLY A 185 2.62 -17.08 -4.67
C GLY A 185 2.39 -16.89 -3.16
N THR A 186 2.40 -15.64 -2.66
CA THR A 186 2.10 -15.37 -1.24
C THR A 186 0.65 -15.71 -0.89
N LEU A 187 -0.31 -15.42 -1.78
CA LEU A 187 -1.71 -15.78 -1.61
C LEU A 187 -1.89 -17.30 -1.54
N ASP A 188 -1.21 -18.05 -2.40
CA ASP A 188 -1.34 -19.52 -2.47
C ASP A 188 -0.82 -20.19 -1.20
N HIS A 189 0.23 -19.67 -0.59
CA HIS A 189 0.74 -20.10 0.71
C HIS A 189 -0.10 -19.62 1.90
N THR A 190 -1.17 -18.83 1.69
CA THR A 190 -2.06 -18.36 2.75
C THR A 190 -3.29 -19.26 2.83
N ARG A 191 -3.39 -20.13 3.84
CA ARG A 191 -4.46 -21.15 3.92
C ARG A 191 -5.86 -20.55 3.98
N ARG A 192 -6.08 -19.53 4.82
CA ARG A 192 -7.39 -18.90 5.03
C ARG A 192 -7.25 -17.39 4.90
N LEU A 193 -8.00 -16.80 3.98
CA LEU A 193 -8.07 -15.36 3.76
C LEU A 193 -9.48 -14.98 3.35
N ALA A 194 -10.12 -14.10 4.10
CA ALA A 194 -11.41 -13.53 3.71
C ALA A 194 -11.23 -12.69 2.43
N GLY A 195 -12.15 -12.84 1.47
CA GLY A 195 -12.05 -12.17 0.17
C GLY A 195 -10.99 -12.75 -0.78
N ARG A 196 -10.49 -13.98 -0.55
CA ARG A 196 -9.46 -14.63 -1.36
C ARG A 196 -9.79 -14.64 -2.86
N VAL A 197 -11.05 -14.92 -3.22
CA VAL A 197 -11.50 -14.97 -4.63
C VAL A 197 -11.36 -13.59 -5.26
N ALA A 198 -11.84 -12.55 -4.60
CA ALA A 198 -11.74 -11.17 -5.09
C ALA A 198 -10.28 -10.70 -5.25
N LEU A 199 -9.41 -11.06 -4.29
CA LEU A 199 -7.98 -10.77 -4.41
C LEU A 199 -7.36 -11.51 -5.60
N ARG A 200 -7.64 -12.80 -5.77
CA ARG A 200 -7.13 -13.58 -6.91
C ARG A 200 -7.58 -12.99 -8.24
N THR A 201 -8.85 -12.60 -8.36
CA THR A 201 -9.37 -11.92 -9.55
C THR A 201 -8.58 -10.63 -9.83
N LEU A 202 -8.36 -9.80 -8.81
CA LEU A 202 -7.54 -8.58 -8.96
C LEU A 202 -6.13 -8.89 -9.45
N LEU A 203 -5.46 -9.89 -8.84
CA LEU A 203 -4.09 -10.27 -9.21
C LEU A 203 -4.00 -10.77 -10.66
N ASN A 204 -5.00 -11.52 -11.13
CA ASN A 204 -5.08 -11.92 -12.53
C ASN A 204 -5.19 -10.68 -13.44
N ARG A 205 -6.06 -9.70 -13.13
CA ARG A 205 -6.17 -8.46 -13.89
C ARG A 205 -4.86 -7.66 -13.94
N LEU A 206 -4.13 -7.62 -12.83
CA LEU A 206 -2.82 -6.97 -12.79
C LEU A 206 -1.78 -7.75 -13.61
N ALA A 207 -1.85 -9.09 -13.63
CA ALA A 207 -1.00 -9.93 -14.48
C ALA A 207 -1.32 -9.73 -15.96
N ASP A 208 -2.60 -9.55 -16.31
CA ASP A 208 -3.09 -9.23 -17.65
C ASP A 208 -2.76 -7.77 -18.07
N GLY A 209 -2.06 -7.00 -17.25
CA GLY A 209 -1.58 -5.67 -17.57
C GLY A 209 -2.48 -4.50 -17.15
N CYS A 210 -3.62 -4.72 -16.46
CA CYS A 210 -4.40 -3.61 -15.90
C CYS A 210 -3.56 -2.82 -14.88
N ARG A 211 -3.57 -1.49 -14.99
CA ARG A 211 -2.72 -0.61 -14.15
C ARG A 211 -3.51 0.36 -13.28
N SER A 212 -4.81 0.49 -13.49
CA SER A 212 -5.68 1.39 -12.73
C SER A 212 -6.97 0.72 -12.29
N PRO A 213 -7.64 1.22 -11.25
CA PRO A 213 -8.97 0.75 -10.87
C PRO A 213 -9.98 0.89 -12.02
N LEU A 214 -9.82 1.93 -12.85
CA LEU A 214 -10.69 2.20 -13.98
C LEU A 214 -10.51 1.17 -15.10
N GLU A 215 -9.27 0.81 -15.43
CA GLU A 215 -8.98 -0.25 -16.41
C GLU A 215 -9.54 -1.60 -15.95
N ILE A 216 -9.40 -1.93 -14.66
CA ILE A 216 -9.97 -3.14 -14.08
C ILE A 216 -11.49 -3.12 -14.20
N TRP A 217 -12.13 -2.01 -13.83
CA TRP A 217 -13.58 -1.85 -13.91
C TRP A 217 -14.06 -1.93 -15.38
N GLY A 218 -13.41 -1.21 -16.29
CA GLY A 218 -13.71 -1.23 -17.71
C GLY A 218 -13.59 -2.65 -18.31
N HIS A 219 -12.53 -3.37 -17.95
CA HIS A 219 -12.36 -4.75 -18.36
C HIS A 219 -13.51 -5.65 -17.86
N GLU A 220 -13.90 -5.52 -16.59
CA GLU A 220 -14.94 -6.36 -15.98
C GLU A 220 -16.35 -6.06 -16.53
N ARG A 221 -16.61 -4.85 -17.01
CA ARG A 221 -17.95 -4.38 -17.32
C ARG A 221 -18.19 -4.01 -18.78
N VAL A 222 -17.19 -3.53 -19.49
CA VAL A 222 -17.36 -2.93 -20.83
C VAL A 222 -16.61 -3.71 -21.90
N PHE A 223 -15.33 -3.98 -21.70
CA PHE A 223 -14.44 -4.49 -22.75
C PHE A 223 -14.27 -6.01 -22.72
N THR A 224 -15.31 -6.74 -22.32
CA THR A 224 -15.36 -8.21 -22.31
C THR A 224 -16.71 -8.70 -22.76
N GLY A 225 -16.80 -10.00 -23.10
CA GLY A 225 -18.05 -10.66 -23.50
C GLY A 225 -18.32 -10.64 -25.01
N PRO A 226 -19.55 -10.98 -25.45
CA PRO A 226 -19.85 -11.21 -26.85
C PRO A 226 -19.48 -10.07 -27.77
N GLY A 227 -18.79 -10.35 -28.88
CA GLY A 227 -18.38 -9.38 -29.88
C GLY A 227 -17.13 -8.57 -29.56
N MET A 228 -16.65 -8.55 -28.30
CA MET A 228 -15.40 -7.89 -27.96
C MET A 228 -14.19 -8.76 -28.29
N PRO A 229 -13.11 -8.20 -28.88
CA PRO A 229 -11.88 -8.95 -29.11
C PRO A 229 -11.13 -9.21 -27.80
N ALA A 230 -10.17 -10.13 -27.87
CA ALA A 230 -9.18 -10.28 -26.81
C ALA A 230 -8.18 -9.12 -26.90
N PHE A 231 -8.47 -8.00 -26.21
CA PHE A 231 -7.55 -6.87 -26.18
C PHE A 231 -6.19 -7.25 -25.57
N GLN A 232 -5.12 -6.91 -26.25
CA GLN A 232 -3.78 -6.89 -25.68
C GLN A 232 -3.65 -5.65 -24.78
N ARG A 233 -2.91 -5.77 -23.65
CA ARG A 233 -2.79 -4.69 -22.69
C ARG A 233 -1.35 -4.24 -22.54
N GLN A 234 -1.19 -2.92 -22.34
CA GLN A 234 0.12 -2.32 -22.12
C GLN A 234 1.12 -2.74 -23.22
N VAL A 235 0.63 -2.77 -24.46
CA VAL A 235 1.46 -3.11 -25.62
C VAL A 235 2.47 -2.02 -25.84
N GLN A 236 3.74 -2.38 -25.82
CA GLN A 236 4.84 -1.44 -26.05
C GLN A 236 5.04 -1.20 -27.55
N ILE A 237 4.90 0.03 -27.97
CA ILE A 237 5.23 0.48 -29.34
C ILE A 237 6.43 1.41 -29.26
N ARG A 238 7.42 1.21 -30.13
CA ARG A 238 8.58 2.08 -30.22
C ARG A 238 8.30 3.22 -31.23
N LEU A 239 8.23 4.44 -30.72
CA LEU A 239 8.12 5.66 -31.55
C LEU A 239 9.46 6.40 -31.56
N GLY A 240 10.27 6.16 -32.60
CA GLY A 240 11.63 6.69 -32.66
C GLY A 240 12.50 6.22 -31.47
N ARG A 241 12.89 7.16 -30.60
CA ARG A 241 13.69 6.86 -29.39
C ARG A 241 12.85 6.65 -28.13
N ARG A 242 11.52 6.76 -28.19
CA ARG A 242 10.63 6.64 -27.04
C ARG A 242 9.77 5.37 -27.14
N ASN A 243 9.51 4.76 -26.00
CA ASN A 243 8.54 3.69 -25.88
C ASN A 243 7.19 4.28 -25.44
N VAL A 244 6.13 3.89 -26.10
CA VAL A 244 4.75 4.24 -25.78
C VAL A 244 4.01 2.94 -25.47
N TYR A 245 3.11 3.00 -24.51
CA TYR A 245 2.30 1.85 -24.13
C TYR A 245 0.85 2.10 -24.51
N LEU A 246 0.24 1.12 -25.14
CA LEU A 246 -1.15 1.11 -25.55
C LEU A 246 -1.97 0.41 -24.46
N ASP A 247 -3.00 1.07 -23.92
CA ASP A 247 -3.73 0.52 -22.75
C ASP A 247 -4.54 -0.72 -23.12
N LEU A 248 -5.37 -0.65 -24.15
CA LEU A 248 -6.22 -1.72 -24.67
C LEU A 248 -6.11 -1.76 -26.18
N TYR A 249 -5.31 -2.66 -26.70
CA TYR A 249 -5.02 -2.74 -28.12
C TYR A 249 -5.74 -3.92 -28.77
N ALA A 250 -6.59 -3.62 -29.75
CA ALA A 250 -7.18 -4.59 -30.68
C ALA A 250 -6.27 -4.65 -31.92
N GLU A 251 -5.40 -5.66 -31.97
CA GLU A 251 -4.36 -5.77 -32.99
C GLU A 251 -4.90 -5.92 -34.41
N PRO A 252 -5.88 -6.79 -34.68
CA PRO A 252 -6.44 -6.94 -36.04
C PRO A 252 -7.07 -5.65 -36.57
N GLU A 253 -7.79 -4.94 -35.73
CA GLU A 253 -8.48 -3.69 -36.05
C GLU A 253 -7.57 -2.47 -35.97
N ARG A 254 -6.37 -2.61 -35.37
CA ARG A 254 -5.42 -1.52 -35.10
C ARG A 254 -6.05 -0.37 -34.33
N VAL A 255 -6.81 -0.69 -33.30
CA VAL A 255 -7.49 0.25 -32.42
C VAL A 255 -6.88 0.17 -31.01
N ASN A 256 -6.47 1.32 -30.50
CA ASN A 256 -6.08 1.47 -29.08
C ASN A 256 -7.16 2.24 -28.33
N ILE A 257 -7.68 1.66 -27.26
CA ILE A 257 -8.61 2.32 -26.37
C ILE A 257 -7.84 2.79 -25.13
N GLU A 258 -7.92 4.08 -24.85
CA GLU A 258 -7.34 4.72 -23.66
C GLU A 258 -8.45 5.15 -22.71
N LEU A 259 -8.20 4.94 -21.40
CA LEU A 259 -9.15 5.26 -20.36
C LEU A 259 -8.63 6.45 -19.56
N ASP A 260 -9.14 7.63 -19.88
CA ASP A 260 -8.71 8.86 -19.23
C ASP A 260 -9.27 8.97 -17.81
N GLY A 261 -8.36 8.94 -16.82
CA GLY A 261 -8.67 9.20 -15.42
C GLY A 261 -9.04 10.68 -15.17
N ALA A 262 -9.76 10.95 -14.10
CA ALA A 262 -10.22 12.29 -13.74
C ALA A 262 -9.12 13.34 -13.44
N SER A 263 -7.84 12.97 -13.50
CA SER A 263 -6.71 13.80 -13.01
C SER A 263 -5.84 14.45 -14.10
N THR A 264 -6.18 14.35 -15.39
CA THR A 264 -5.30 14.81 -16.48
C THR A 264 -5.62 16.22 -17.00
N HIS A 265 -6.28 17.05 -16.23
CA HIS A 265 -6.67 18.39 -16.69
C HIS A 265 -5.73 19.48 -16.15
N GLY A 266 -4.84 20.01 -16.98
CA GLY A 266 -4.25 21.31 -16.74
C GLY A 266 -2.87 21.65 -17.30
N ASP A 267 -2.03 20.73 -17.71
CA ASP A 267 -0.72 21.09 -18.24
C ASP A 267 -0.73 21.16 -19.79
N PRO A 268 -0.61 22.38 -20.37
CA PRO A 268 -0.54 22.55 -21.84
C PRO A 268 0.60 21.77 -22.50
N ARG A 269 1.74 21.60 -21.80
CA ARG A 269 2.90 20.83 -22.30
C ARG A 269 2.58 19.35 -22.39
N GLN A 270 1.87 18.80 -21.40
CA GLN A 270 1.46 17.41 -21.44
C GLN A 270 0.49 17.15 -22.60
N ARG A 271 -0.47 18.07 -22.82
CA ARG A 271 -1.42 17.98 -23.94
C ARG A 271 -0.70 17.99 -25.31
N GLU A 272 0.33 18.81 -25.47
CA GLU A 272 1.12 18.82 -26.72
C GLU A 272 1.86 17.49 -26.93
N ILE A 273 2.42 16.92 -25.86
CA ILE A 273 3.08 15.60 -25.92
C ILE A 273 2.08 14.52 -26.34
N ASP A 274 0.87 14.55 -25.81
CA ASP A 274 -0.18 13.58 -26.12
C ASP A 274 -0.65 13.71 -27.57
N LEU A 275 -0.85 14.93 -28.06
CA LEU A 275 -1.21 15.18 -29.47
C LEU A 275 -0.13 14.68 -30.44
N ARG A 276 1.15 14.92 -30.13
CA ARG A 276 2.27 14.40 -30.96
C ARG A 276 2.32 12.87 -30.93
N ARG A 277 2.07 12.26 -29.78
CA ARG A 277 1.98 10.80 -29.65
C ARG A 277 0.86 10.24 -30.52
N ASP A 278 -0.33 10.85 -30.48
CA ASP A 278 -1.49 10.41 -31.27
C ASP A 278 -1.22 10.52 -32.77
N ALA A 279 -0.60 11.62 -33.23
CA ALA A 279 -0.21 11.78 -34.62
C ALA A 279 0.76 10.68 -35.07
N HIS A 280 1.73 10.30 -34.24
CA HIS A 280 2.66 9.21 -34.58
C HIS A 280 1.93 7.86 -34.63
N LEU A 281 1.01 7.58 -33.71
CA LEU A 281 0.23 6.34 -33.72
C LEU A 281 -0.69 6.28 -34.95
N ALA A 282 -1.30 7.39 -35.32
CA ALA A 282 -2.10 7.50 -36.56
C ALA A 282 -1.26 7.23 -37.80
N ALA A 283 0.00 7.75 -37.87
CA ALA A 283 0.92 7.44 -38.98
C ALA A 283 1.28 5.95 -39.06
N LEU A 284 1.22 5.23 -37.94
CA LEU A 284 1.35 3.77 -37.92
C LEU A 284 0.01 3.05 -38.22
N GLY A 285 -1.06 3.79 -38.57
CA GLY A 285 -2.39 3.24 -38.82
C GLY A 285 -3.15 2.83 -37.55
N ILE A 286 -2.69 3.20 -36.35
CA ILE A 286 -3.34 2.89 -35.09
C ILE A 286 -4.30 4.03 -34.73
N LEU A 287 -5.59 3.70 -34.65
CA LEU A 287 -6.62 4.63 -34.15
C LEU A 287 -6.60 4.66 -32.63
N VAL A 288 -6.45 5.86 -32.06
CA VAL A 288 -6.56 6.06 -30.61
C VAL A 288 -7.97 6.57 -30.28
N VAL A 289 -8.66 5.85 -29.42
CA VAL A 289 -10.01 6.20 -28.92
C VAL A 289 -9.92 6.40 -27.42
N ARG A 290 -10.35 7.57 -26.92
CA ARG A 290 -10.33 7.89 -25.51
C ARG A 290 -11.74 7.93 -24.93
N PHE A 291 -11.92 7.21 -23.81
CA PHE A 291 -13.14 7.28 -23.02
C PHE A 291 -12.86 7.92 -21.67
N ALA A 292 -13.56 9.03 -21.39
CA ALA A 292 -13.48 9.67 -20.09
C ALA A 292 -14.08 8.77 -18.99
N HIS A 293 -13.47 8.79 -17.80
CA HIS A 293 -13.94 8.06 -16.62
C HIS A 293 -15.47 8.20 -16.39
N ARG A 294 -15.98 9.44 -16.49
CA ARG A 294 -17.39 9.71 -16.28
C ARG A 294 -18.30 8.94 -17.25
N ARG A 295 -17.92 8.87 -18.52
CA ARG A 295 -18.69 8.14 -19.54
C ARG A 295 -18.65 6.65 -19.30
N LEU A 296 -17.44 6.13 -19.00
CA LEU A 296 -17.27 4.70 -18.76
C LEU A 296 -18.16 4.21 -17.61
N VAL A 297 -18.24 4.97 -16.51
CA VAL A 297 -19.01 4.58 -15.32
C VAL A 297 -20.50 4.83 -15.47
N ARG A 298 -20.91 5.94 -16.12
CA ARG A 298 -22.35 6.32 -16.22
C ARG A 298 -23.07 5.71 -17.41
N GLU A 299 -22.33 5.44 -18.50
CA GLU A 299 -22.88 5.02 -19.76
C GLU A 299 -22.16 3.76 -20.33
N PRO A 300 -21.93 2.69 -19.52
CA PRO A 300 -21.13 1.55 -19.93
C PRO A 300 -21.61 0.87 -21.21
N GLU A 301 -22.94 0.74 -21.37
CA GLU A 301 -23.53 0.12 -22.54
C GLU A 301 -23.39 1.00 -23.80
N ALA A 302 -23.42 2.32 -23.67
CA ALA A 302 -23.18 3.24 -24.77
C ALA A 302 -21.71 3.14 -25.23
N VAL A 303 -20.77 3.16 -24.28
CA VAL A 303 -19.34 2.98 -24.57
C VAL A 303 -19.08 1.62 -25.21
N ARG A 304 -19.74 0.56 -24.75
CA ARG A 304 -19.66 -0.77 -25.34
C ARG A 304 -20.11 -0.77 -26.81
N ARG A 305 -21.29 -0.23 -27.10
CA ARG A 305 -21.82 -0.16 -28.47
C ARG A 305 -20.90 0.65 -29.40
N GLU A 306 -20.44 1.81 -28.94
CA GLU A 306 -19.51 2.67 -29.67
C GLU A 306 -18.20 1.95 -29.98
N THR A 307 -17.64 1.25 -28.99
CA THR A 307 -16.43 0.43 -29.19
C THR A 307 -16.64 -0.65 -30.24
N LEU A 308 -17.76 -1.38 -30.18
CA LEU A 308 -18.08 -2.42 -31.16
C LEU A 308 -18.24 -1.85 -32.57
N ALA A 309 -18.89 -0.69 -32.72
CA ALA A 309 -19.05 -0.01 -34.00
C ALA A 309 -17.69 0.43 -34.59
N ILE A 310 -16.81 0.99 -33.75
CA ILE A 310 -15.45 1.38 -34.16
C ILE A 310 -14.64 0.14 -34.61
N LEU A 311 -14.67 -0.93 -33.85
CA LEU A 311 -13.97 -2.17 -34.20
C LEU A 311 -14.51 -2.76 -35.52
N ALA A 312 -15.82 -2.77 -35.68
CA ALA A 312 -16.46 -3.27 -36.91
C ALA A 312 -16.05 -2.47 -38.15
N SER A 313 -15.93 -1.14 -38.04
CA SER A 313 -15.50 -0.25 -39.15
C SER A 313 -14.02 -0.43 -39.53
N ARG A 314 -13.24 -1.10 -38.73
CA ARG A 314 -11.78 -1.29 -38.88
C ARG A 314 -11.37 -2.72 -39.17
N ARG A 315 -12.32 -3.67 -39.18
CA ARG A 315 -12.01 -5.06 -39.53
C ARG A 315 -11.57 -5.12 -40.98
N PRO A 316 -10.44 -5.78 -41.26
CA PRO A 316 -10.08 -6.08 -42.64
C PRO A 316 -11.16 -6.93 -43.30
N PRO A 317 -11.38 -6.80 -44.60
CA PRO A 317 -12.36 -7.57 -45.36
C PRO A 317 -12.08 -9.07 -45.31
#